data_063f06c8ba796c6a9be5fcd1bcf01b3f
#
_entry.id   063f06c8ba796c6a9be5fcd1bcf01b3f
#
_cell.length_a   1.000
_cell.length_b   1.000
_cell.length_c   1.000
_cell.angle_alpha   90.00
_cell.angle_beta   90.00
_cell.angle_gamma   90.00
#
_symmetry.space_group_name_H-M   'P 1'
#
loop_
_entity.id
_entity.type
_entity.pdbx_description
1 polymer ?
#
loop_
_entity_poly.entity_id
_entity_poly.type
_entity_poly.pdbx_seq_one_letter_code
_entity_poly.pdbx_strand_id
1 'polypeptide(L)'
;MSRKNIRSARKIETPKKVDPSMRIINLSGYEIPKVKEHTRKDWVEYGDDNNYFYELIERYLGSPTNSRCINGIVDMIYGRGLNATDSVEKPEMFGKMQSLLRPNDIKRIVNDLKMLGQATIQVVYKSGKREISGLHHFPMETLRAEKAKDGKVQAYYYHPDWVNIKPSDKPKRIPSFRNGSKSETREIYCIKPYRAGFYYYSPVDYQGCLQYCSLEEEVSNYHINNIKNGLQPSLLLNFNNGIPTDEIQELIERKIYDKFSGSSNAGRFILAFNESTETQANIEPIHLPDAHAQYDFLAKESREKIMIGHGVVSPILLGIKDNTGFGNNAEELRTASILMDNIVIRPFQTLLIDAFKELLSFNGIFLDLYFTTLQPIEFTELENISTKVKREEETGEKLSSDKVEDIEVDAEIVEPTENKEEQEV
;
A
#
# COMPACT_ATOMS: atom_id res chain seq x y z
N MET A 1 -72.28 -37.73 3.17
CA MET A 1 -71.48 -36.58 2.84
C MET A 1 -70.04 -37.03 2.61
N SER A 2 -69.62 -37.10 1.37
CA SER A 2 -68.40 -37.83 0.93
C SER A 2 -67.23 -36.81 0.80
N ARG A 3 -66.12 -37.08 1.52
CA ARG A 3 -64.86 -36.35 1.33
C ARG A 3 -64.05 -37.03 0.21
N LYS A 4 -63.94 -36.38 -0.93
CA LYS A 4 -63.03 -36.81 -1.99
C LYS A 4 -61.64 -36.34 -1.68
N ASN A 5 -60.71 -37.26 -1.42
CA ASN A 5 -59.27 -37.02 -1.41
C ASN A 5 -58.76 -36.93 -2.83
N ILE A 6 -58.26 -35.74 -3.22
CA ILE A 6 -57.55 -35.56 -4.46
C ILE A 6 -56.04 -35.64 -4.11
N ARG A 7 -55.41 -36.79 -4.44
CA ARG A 7 -53.95 -36.91 -4.47
C ARG A 7 -53.44 -36.26 -5.75
N SER A 8 -52.78 -35.10 -5.59
CA SER A 8 -52.03 -34.53 -6.70
C SER A 8 -50.75 -35.33 -6.95
N ALA A 9 -50.65 -35.91 -8.14
CA ALA A 9 -49.45 -36.60 -8.60
C ALA A 9 -48.30 -35.57 -8.73
N ARG A 10 -47.20 -35.78 -7.99
CA ARG A 10 -45.93 -35.06 -8.22
C ARG A 10 -45.44 -35.41 -9.61
N LYS A 11 -45.35 -34.39 -10.49
CA LYS A 11 -44.62 -34.48 -11.73
C LYS A 11 -43.12 -34.67 -11.39
N ILE A 12 -42.59 -35.78 -11.83
CA ILE A 12 -41.14 -36.02 -11.85
C ILE A 12 -40.58 -35.09 -12.93
N GLU A 13 -39.87 -34.03 -12.53
CA GLU A 13 -39.13 -33.19 -13.45
C GLU A 13 -37.94 -33.99 -13.98
N THR A 14 -37.90 -34.21 -15.27
CA THR A 14 -36.74 -34.76 -15.97
C THR A 14 -35.54 -33.80 -15.77
N PRO A 15 -34.33 -34.33 -15.46
CA PRO A 15 -33.17 -33.50 -15.29
C PRO A 15 -32.90 -32.73 -16.59
N LYS A 16 -32.84 -31.39 -16.49
CA LYS A 16 -32.46 -30.54 -17.59
C LYS A 16 -31.05 -30.95 -18.06
N LYS A 17 -30.91 -31.30 -19.34
CA LYS A 17 -29.62 -31.44 -20.01
C LYS A 17 -28.84 -30.16 -19.73
N VAL A 18 -27.74 -30.27 -19.02
CA VAL A 18 -26.77 -29.21 -18.86
C VAL A 18 -26.03 -29.09 -20.20
N ASP A 19 -26.36 -28.09 -20.98
CA ASP A 19 -25.53 -27.73 -22.13
C ASP A 19 -24.14 -27.38 -21.58
N PRO A 20 -23.06 -27.97 -22.11
CA PRO A 20 -21.70 -27.57 -21.77
C PRO A 20 -21.37 -26.27 -22.47
N SER A 21 -22.10 -25.19 -22.16
CA SER A 21 -21.72 -23.86 -22.62
C SER A 21 -20.50 -23.43 -21.80
N MET A 22 -19.39 -23.33 -22.51
CA MET A 22 -18.15 -22.73 -22.03
C MET A 22 -18.48 -21.35 -21.42
N ARG A 23 -18.52 -21.24 -20.10
CA ARG A 23 -18.66 -19.95 -19.43
C ARG A 23 -17.29 -19.32 -19.44
N ILE A 24 -17.10 -18.33 -20.30
CA ILE A 24 -15.98 -17.41 -20.20
C ILE A 24 -16.24 -16.58 -18.93
N ILE A 25 -15.47 -16.82 -17.90
CA ILE A 25 -15.43 -15.94 -16.73
C ILE A 25 -14.61 -14.73 -17.20
N ASN A 26 -15.29 -13.65 -17.52
CA ASN A 26 -14.61 -12.36 -17.67
C ASN A 26 -14.09 -11.99 -16.29
N LEU A 27 -12.78 -12.07 -16.12
CA LEU A 27 -12.10 -11.40 -15.01
C LEU A 27 -12.43 -9.91 -15.17
N SER A 28 -13.09 -9.32 -14.21
CA SER A 28 -13.44 -7.91 -14.23
C SER A 28 -12.15 -7.11 -14.43
N GLY A 29 -12.09 -6.35 -15.53
CA GLY A 29 -11.00 -5.41 -15.76
C GLY A 29 -10.95 -4.38 -14.63
N TYR A 30 -9.80 -3.78 -14.41
CA TYR A 30 -9.65 -2.68 -13.46
C TYR A 30 -10.72 -1.61 -13.68
N GLU A 31 -11.47 -1.28 -12.64
CA GLU A 31 -12.40 -0.18 -12.63
C GLU A 31 -11.88 0.96 -11.75
N ILE A 32 -12.04 2.20 -12.24
CA ILE A 32 -11.74 3.39 -11.44
C ILE A 32 -12.68 3.39 -10.23
N PRO A 33 -12.19 3.67 -9.00
CA PRO A 33 -13.02 3.64 -7.81
C PRO A 33 -14.18 4.64 -7.94
N LYS A 34 -15.40 4.14 -7.93
CA LYS A 34 -16.61 4.95 -8.09
C LYS A 34 -17.02 5.56 -6.75
N VAL A 35 -17.36 6.82 -6.76
CA VAL A 35 -17.96 7.51 -5.60
C VAL A 35 -19.48 7.46 -5.76
N LYS A 36 -20.17 6.81 -4.80
CA LYS A 36 -21.62 6.57 -4.89
C LYS A 36 -22.37 7.31 -3.78
N GLU A 37 -23.28 8.21 -4.16
CA GLU A 37 -24.23 8.82 -3.26
C GLU A 37 -25.57 8.06 -3.30
N HIS A 38 -25.98 7.45 -2.19
CA HIS A 38 -27.26 6.77 -2.08
C HIS A 38 -28.29 7.66 -1.43
N THR A 39 -29.49 7.77 -1.99
CA THR A 39 -30.57 8.63 -1.47
C THR A 39 -30.91 8.38 0.00
N ARG A 40 -30.80 7.12 0.46
CA ARG A 40 -31.17 6.68 1.82
C ARG A 40 -30.02 6.71 2.84
N LYS A 41 -28.78 7.02 2.42
CA LYS A 41 -27.60 7.06 3.30
C LYS A 41 -27.12 8.50 3.40
N ASP A 42 -26.69 8.92 4.58
CA ASP A 42 -26.18 10.26 4.81
C ASP A 42 -24.70 10.41 4.42
N TRP A 43 -24.01 9.28 4.25
CA TRP A 43 -22.60 9.22 3.83
C TRP A 43 -22.46 8.83 2.38
N VAL A 44 -21.28 9.10 1.84
CA VAL A 44 -20.89 8.79 0.46
C VAL A 44 -19.98 7.56 0.47
N GLU A 45 -20.29 6.58 -0.36
CA GLU A 45 -19.51 5.35 -0.49
C GLU A 45 -18.33 5.53 -1.45
N TYR A 46 -17.26 4.79 -1.21
CA TYR A 46 -16.04 4.87 -2.00
C TYR A 46 -15.61 3.49 -2.48
N GLY A 47 -15.56 3.33 -3.81
CA GLY A 47 -15.32 2.05 -4.47
C GLY A 47 -16.57 1.18 -4.59
N ASP A 48 -16.40 -0.02 -5.12
CA ASP A 48 -17.46 -1.00 -5.16
C ASP A 48 -17.70 -1.55 -3.75
N ASP A 49 -18.96 -1.68 -3.38
CA ASP A 49 -19.38 -2.12 -2.04
C ASP A 49 -18.73 -1.34 -0.87
N ASN A 50 -18.35 -0.08 -1.15
CA ASN A 50 -17.71 0.80 -0.16
C ASN A 50 -16.36 0.28 0.38
N ASN A 51 -15.60 -0.48 -0.43
CA ASN A 51 -14.45 -1.27 -0.03
C ASN A 51 -13.09 -0.69 -0.44
N TYR A 52 -13.03 0.42 -1.18
CA TYR A 52 -11.79 0.89 -1.79
C TYR A 52 -10.59 1.05 -0.84
N PHE A 53 -10.78 1.57 0.38
CA PHE A 53 -9.67 1.68 1.34
C PHE A 53 -9.13 0.32 1.79
N TYR A 54 -10.00 -0.68 1.94
CA TYR A 54 -9.58 -2.04 2.30
C TYR A 54 -8.86 -2.72 1.15
N GLU A 55 -9.30 -2.48 -0.10
CA GLU A 55 -8.59 -2.95 -1.30
C GLU A 55 -7.17 -2.38 -1.37
N LEU A 56 -6.97 -1.10 -1.04
CA LEU A 56 -5.62 -0.51 -0.97
C LEU A 56 -4.75 -1.17 0.11
N ILE A 57 -5.34 -1.46 1.27
CA ILE A 57 -4.65 -2.17 2.36
C ILE A 57 -4.28 -3.60 1.94
N GLU A 58 -5.19 -4.31 1.27
CA GLU A 58 -4.91 -5.64 0.72
C GLU A 58 -3.78 -5.61 -0.31
N ARG A 59 -3.79 -4.65 -1.25
CA ARG A 59 -2.70 -4.46 -2.22
C ARG A 59 -1.37 -4.11 -1.55
N TYR A 60 -1.40 -3.38 -0.44
CA TYR A 60 -0.21 -3.11 0.36
C TYR A 60 0.33 -4.38 1.04
N LEU A 61 -0.54 -5.23 1.57
CA LEU A 61 -0.14 -6.46 2.25
C LEU A 61 0.26 -7.58 1.28
N GLY A 62 -0.37 -7.65 0.10
CA GLY A 62 -0.17 -8.72 -0.88
C GLY A 62 1.02 -8.51 -1.82
N SER A 63 1.36 -7.25 -2.15
CA SER A 63 2.44 -6.93 -3.09
C SER A 63 3.70 -6.43 -2.34
N PRO A 64 4.82 -7.21 -2.34
CA PRO A 64 6.05 -6.81 -1.67
C PRO A 64 6.68 -5.56 -2.27
N THR A 65 6.60 -5.38 -3.58
CA THR A 65 7.13 -4.17 -4.25
C THR A 65 6.33 -2.94 -3.86
N ASN A 66 5.00 -3.01 -3.87
CA ASN A 66 4.11 -1.93 -3.46
C ASN A 66 4.36 -1.53 -1.99
N SER A 67 4.41 -2.52 -1.11
CA SER A 67 4.69 -2.33 0.31
C SER A 67 6.05 -1.64 0.53
N ARG A 68 7.09 -2.06 -0.19
CA ARG A 68 8.41 -1.44 -0.09
C ARG A 68 8.44 0.00 -0.60
N CYS A 69 7.76 0.28 -1.70
CA CYS A 69 7.64 1.65 -2.24
C CYS A 69 6.91 2.56 -1.25
N ILE A 70 5.76 2.13 -0.71
CA ILE A 70 4.99 2.91 0.26
C ILE A 70 5.83 3.19 1.51
N ASN A 71 6.41 2.17 2.13
CA ASN A 71 7.19 2.32 3.36
C ASN A 71 8.42 3.22 3.14
N GLY A 72 9.16 3.01 2.05
CA GLY A 72 10.33 3.83 1.75
C GLY A 72 9.98 5.30 1.51
N ILE A 73 8.90 5.58 0.78
CA ILE A 73 8.45 6.95 0.53
C ILE A 73 7.92 7.60 1.82
N VAL A 74 7.16 6.86 2.65
CA VAL A 74 6.69 7.32 3.97
C VAL A 74 7.87 7.72 4.86
N ASP A 75 8.90 6.88 4.92
CA ASP A 75 10.10 7.17 5.70
C ASP A 75 10.85 8.40 5.16
N MET A 76 10.91 8.59 3.83
CA MET A 76 11.50 9.79 3.22
C MET A 76 10.67 11.06 3.48
N ILE A 77 9.34 10.98 3.41
CA ILE A 77 8.45 12.13 3.69
C ILE A 77 8.59 12.56 5.15
N TYR A 78 8.55 11.61 6.07
CA TYR A 78 8.67 11.87 7.51
C TYR A 78 10.09 12.31 7.89
N GLY A 79 11.10 11.73 7.24
CA GLY A 79 12.50 12.02 7.50
C GLY A 79 12.89 11.77 8.96
N ARG A 80 13.51 12.75 9.57
CA ARG A 80 13.83 12.78 11.02
C ARG A 80 12.76 13.50 11.85
N GLY A 81 11.63 13.84 11.22
CA GLY A 81 10.47 14.46 11.89
C GLY A 81 10.27 15.94 11.51
N LEU A 82 9.22 16.51 12.11
CA LEU A 82 8.81 17.89 11.90
C LEU A 82 9.62 18.83 12.80
N ASN A 83 10.15 19.88 12.22
CA ASN A 83 10.94 20.91 12.91
C ASN A 83 10.50 22.31 12.44
N ALA A 84 11.08 23.37 13.02
CA ALA A 84 10.83 24.75 12.64
C ALA A 84 12.14 25.54 12.57
N THR A 85 12.31 26.33 11.51
CA THR A 85 13.53 27.14 11.31
C THR A 85 13.68 28.24 12.37
N ASP A 86 12.55 28.73 12.86
CA ASP A 86 12.45 29.78 13.90
C ASP A 86 12.27 29.21 15.33
N SER A 87 12.60 27.94 15.54
CA SER A 87 12.44 27.24 16.83
C SER A 87 13.26 27.89 17.96
N VAL A 88 14.44 28.42 17.65
CA VAL A 88 15.31 29.12 18.62
C VAL A 88 14.76 30.50 18.98
N GLU A 89 14.16 31.19 17.99
CA GLU A 89 13.57 32.53 18.21
C GLU A 89 12.21 32.45 18.92
N LYS A 90 11.48 31.33 18.74
CA LYS A 90 10.13 31.12 19.29
C LYS A 90 10.00 29.82 20.11
N PRO A 91 10.80 29.62 21.15
CA PRO A 91 10.88 28.33 21.87
C PRO A 91 9.56 27.90 22.52
N GLU A 92 8.76 28.88 23.02
CA GLU A 92 7.44 28.57 23.61
C GLU A 92 6.44 28.05 22.57
N MET A 93 6.42 28.62 21.36
CA MET A 93 5.55 28.15 20.28
C MET A 93 5.99 26.79 19.79
N PHE A 94 7.30 26.56 19.68
CA PHE A 94 7.86 25.27 19.30
C PHE A 94 7.52 24.18 20.32
N GLY A 95 7.67 24.43 21.62
CA GLY A 95 7.26 23.49 22.66
C GLY A 95 5.76 23.18 22.65
N LYS A 96 4.90 24.19 22.39
CA LYS A 96 3.46 23.97 22.20
C LYS A 96 3.16 23.11 20.96
N MET A 97 3.83 23.38 19.83
CA MET A 97 3.70 22.58 18.61
C MET A 97 4.04 21.11 18.87
N GLN A 98 5.19 20.83 19.53
CA GLN A 98 5.59 19.46 19.86
C GLN A 98 4.60 18.74 20.79
N SER A 99 3.95 19.47 21.69
CA SER A 99 2.93 18.90 22.58
C SER A 99 1.63 18.52 21.84
N LEU A 100 1.28 19.27 20.79
CA LEU A 100 0.08 19.06 19.97
C LEU A 100 0.31 18.00 18.89
N LEU A 101 1.43 18.08 18.16
CA LEU A 101 1.80 17.22 17.04
C LEU A 101 2.86 16.21 17.49
N ARG A 102 2.41 15.06 17.96
CA ARG A 102 3.31 13.99 18.43
C ARG A 102 3.95 13.26 17.25
N PRO A 103 5.25 12.90 17.32
CA PRO A 103 5.96 12.21 16.25
C PRO A 103 5.23 10.97 15.72
N ASN A 104 4.68 10.14 16.60
CA ASN A 104 3.95 8.93 16.20
C ASN A 104 2.65 9.25 15.45
N ASP A 105 1.93 10.30 15.82
CA ASP A 105 0.72 10.71 15.12
C ASP A 105 1.08 11.26 13.73
N ILE A 106 2.14 12.06 13.63
CA ILE A 106 2.64 12.57 12.34
C ILE A 106 3.02 11.41 11.41
N LYS A 107 3.79 10.42 11.90
CA LYS A 107 4.18 9.26 11.08
C LYS A 107 2.97 8.47 10.56
N ARG A 108 1.94 8.29 11.37
CA ARG A 108 0.68 7.64 10.97
C ARG A 108 -0.08 8.46 9.92
N ILE A 109 -0.13 9.78 10.09
CA ILE A 109 -0.76 10.69 9.12
C ILE A 109 -0.05 10.62 7.77
N VAL A 110 1.30 10.61 7.76
CA VAL A 110 2.10 10.45 6.55
C VAL A 110 1.81 9.11 5.88
N ASN A 111 1.72 8.02 6.67
CA ASN A 111 1.42 6.70 6.16
C ASN A 111 0.05 6.64 5.49
N ASP A 112 -1.01 7.13 6.14
CA ASP A 112 -2.36 7.14 5.56
C ASP A 112 -2.41 8.00 4.30
N LEU A 113 -1.75 9.16 4.30
CA LEU A 113 -1.72 10.06 3.14
C LEU A 113 -1.10 9.37 1.92
N LYS A 114 0.01 8.63 2.10
CA LYS A 114 0.65 7.89 1.00
C LYS A 114 -0.12 6.63 0.62
N MET A 115 -0.54 5.84 1.61
CA MET A 115 -1.16 4.54 1.38
C MET A 115 -2.62 4.64 0.94
N LEU A 116 -3.39 5.59 1.49
CA LEU A 116 -4.83 5.74 1.25
C LEU A 116 -5.20 6.98 0.40
N GLY A 117 -4.19 7.79 -0.01
CA GLY A 117 -4.37 8.99 -0.83
C GLY A 117 -4.90 10.20 -0.06
N GLN A 118 -5.23 10.05 1.21
CA GLN A 118 -5.71 11.09 2.11
C GLN A 118 -5.52 10.66 3.56
N ALA A 119 -5.42 11.63 4.47
CA ALA A 119 -5.24 11.38 5.88
C ALA A 119 -6.17 12.24 6.73
N THR A 120 -6.48 11.79 7.92
CA THR A 120 -7.36 12.53 8.84
C THR A 120 -6.73 12.74 10.21
N ILE A 121 -7.02 13.91 10.77
CA ILE A 121 -6.57 14.33 12.09
C ILE A 121 -7.81 14.60 12.94
N GLN A 122 -7.88 13.96 14.10
CA GLN A 122 -8.87 14.30 15.13
C GLN A 122 -8.38 15.53 15.87
N VAL A 123 -9.14 16.61 15.77
CA VAL A 123 -8.93 17.85 16.50
C VAL A 123 -9.74 17.78 17.78
N VAL A 124 -9.07 17.85 18.92
CA VAL A 124 -9.69 17.84 20.25
C VAL A 124 -9.60 19.23 20.85
N TYR A 125 -10.72 19.79 21.31
CA TYR A 125 -10.80 21.13 21.90
C TYR A 125 -10.87 21.10 23.41
N LYS A 126 -10.34 22.13 24.04
CA LYS A 126 -10.67 22.47 25.44
C LYS A 126 -12.14 22.88 25.53
N SER A 127 -12.70 22.83 26.73
CA SER A 127 -14.08 23.25 26.97
C SER A 127 -14.35 24.66 26.38
N GLY A 128 -15.43 24.79 25.61
CA GLY A 128 -15.82 26.05 24.94
C GLY A 128 -15.13 26.35 23.61
N LYS A 129 -14.41 25.42 23.02
CA LYS A 129 -13.74 25.56 21.70
C LYS A 129 -12.82 26.79 21.55
N ARG A 130 -12.19 27.21 22.61
CA ARG A 130 -11.29 28.37 22.56
C ARG A 130 -9.87 28.02 22.17
N GLU A 131 -9.50 26.74 22.29
CA GLU A 131 -8.14 26.27 22.06
C GLU A 131 -8.16 24.78 21.70
N ILE A 132 -7.31 24.37 20.78
CA ILE A 132 -7.05 22.96 20.48
C ILE A 132 -6.17 22.41 21.60
N SER A 133 -6.61 21.32 22.23
CA SER A 133 -5.89 20.63 23.29
C SER A 133 -5.07 19.43 22.80
N GLY A 134 -5.38 18.91 21.61
CA GLY A 134 -4.66 17.79 21.03
C GLY A 134 -5.00 17.58 19.57
N LEU A 135 -4.02 17.13 18.82
CA LEU A 135 -4.12 16.72 17.41
C LEU A 135 -3.68 15.26 17.34
N HIS A 136 -4.57 14.38 16.95
CA HIS A 136 -4.30 12.94 16.91
C HIS A 136 -4.61 12.36 15.54
N HIS A 137 -3.81 11.41 15.10
CA HIS A 137 -4.15 10.63 13.93
C HIS A 137 -5.51 9.94 14.12
N PHE A 138 -6.33 9.95 13.07
CA PHE A 138 -7.57 9.18 13.02
C PHE A 138 -7.55 8.29 11.79
N PRO A 139 -7.81 6.96 11.91
CA PRO A 139 -7.70 6.04 10.80
C PRO A 139 -8.69 6.36 9.67
N MET A 140 -8.18 6.66 8.47
CA MET A 140 -9.00 7.12 7.34
C MET A 140 -9.98 6.08 6.84
N GLU A 141 -9.62 4.81 6.86
CA GLU A 141 -10.46 3.69 6.41
C GLU A 141 -11.75 3.56 7.22
N THR A 142 -11.76 4.07 8.46
CA THR A 142 -12.94 4.05 9.34
C THR A 142 -13.91 5.21 9.11
N LEU A 143 -13.57 6.14 8.22
CA LEU A 143 -14.37 7.33 7.95
C LEU A 143 -15.01 7.32 6.56
N ARG A 144 -16.22 7.89 6.48
CA ARG A 144 -16.89 8.21 5.21
C ARG A 144 -17.39 9.65 5.24
N ALA A 145 -17.21 10.35 4.13
CA ALA A 145 -17.62 11.73 4.00
C ALA A 145 -19.16 11.86 4.05
N GLU A 146 -19.67 12.87 4.74
CA GLU A 146 -21.06 13.29 4.65
C GLU A 146 -21.35 13.83 3.26
N LYS A 147 -22.57 13.68 2.74
CA LYS A 147 -22.99 14.33 1.50
C LYS A 147 -22.77 15.83 1.59
N ALA A 148 -22.21 16.39 0.52
CA ALA A 148 -21.90 17.82 0.49
C ALA A 148 -23.17 18.68 0.61
N LYS A 149 -23.04 19.73 1.40
CA LYS A 149 -24.03 20.81 1.48
C LYS A 149 -23.33 22.10 1.08
N ASP A 150 -23.92 22.84 0.18
CA ASP A 150 -23.35 24.09 -0.36
C ASP A 150 -21.91 23.90 -0.88
N GLY A 151 -21.66 22.78 -1.56
CA GLY A 151 -20.35 22.45 -2.11
C GLY A 151 -19.27 22.15 -1.07
N LYS A 152 -19.62 21.78 0.17
CA LYS A 152 -18.67 21.43 1.23
C LYS A 152 -19.09 20.20 2.02
N VAL A 153 -18.12 19.35 2.36
CA VAL A 153 -18.30 18.24 3.29
C VAL A 153 -18.29 18.81 4.70
N GLN A 154 -19.42 18.72 5.39
CA GLN A 154 -19.59 19.33 6.72
C GLN A 154 -19.28 18.37 7.87
N ALA A 155 -19.24 17.05 7.61
CA ALA A 155 -18.92 16.05 8.62
C ALA A 155 -18.41 14.74 7.99
N TYR A 156 -17.97 13.87 8.85
CA TYR A 156 -17.57 12.50 8.54
C TYR A 156 -18.35 11.53 9.42
N TYR A 157 -18.70 10.39 8.86
CA TYR A 157 -19.32 9.30 9.58
C TYR A 157 -18.28 8.27 9.94
N TYR A 158 -18.19 7.90 11.21
CA TYR A 158 -17.29 6.89 11.75
C TYR A 158 -18.01 5.55 11.91
N HIS A 159 -17.42 4.50 11.38
CA HIS A 159 -17.77 3.11 11.66
C HIS A 159 -16.49 2.26 11.64
N PRO A 160 -16.33 1.30 12.57
CA PRO A 160 -15.11 0.47 12.63
C PRO A 160 -14.96 -0.49 11.45
N ASP A 161 -16.07 -0.93 10.87
CA ASP A 161 -16.10 -1.87 9.75
C ASP A 161 -17.18 -1.46 8.73
N TRP A 162 -16.76 -0.80 7.66
CA TRP A 162 -17.66 -0.33 6.61
C TRP A 162 -18.08 -1.43 5.62
N VAL A 163 -17.30 -2.52 5.53
CA VAL A 163 -17.59 -3.63 4.61
C VAL A 163 -18.78 -4.45 5.13
N ASN A 164 -18.79 -4.70 6.44
CA ASN A 164 -19.83 -5.52 7.07
C ASN A 164 -20.90 -4.68 7.79
N ILE A 165 -21.11 -3.43 7.37
CA ILE A 165 -22.11 -2.54 7.98
C ILE A 165 -23.52 -3.11 7.83
N LYS A 166 -24.23 -3.24 8.96
CA LYS A 166 -25.61 -3.75 8.98
C LYS A 166 -26.61 -2.61 8.89
N PRO A 167 -27.83 -2.83 8.37
CA PRO A 167 -28.88 -1.81 8.34
C PRO A 167 -29.27 -1.25 9.72
N SER A 168 -28.99 -2.01 10.80
CA SER A 168 -29.22 -1.59 12.19
C SER A 168 -28.15 -0.64 12.73
N ASP A 169 -26.98 -0.63 12.10
CA ASP A 169 -25.84 0.12 12.59
C ASP A 169 -26.03 1.62 12.35
N LYS A 170 -25.64 2.41 13.33
CA LYS A 170 -25.73 3.86 13.29
C LYS A 170 -24.32 4.46 13.34
N PRO A 171 -23.69 4.74 12.19
CA PRO A 171 -22.39 5.39 12.15
C PRO A 171 -22.43 6.72 12.92
N LYS A 172 -21.37 6.98 13.66
CA LYS A 172 -21.26 8.19 14.46
C LYS A 172 -20.84 9.37 13.59
N ARG A 173 -21.70 10.40 13.52
CA ARG A 173 -21.36 11.64 12.84
C ARG A 173 -20.36 12.46 13.66
N ILE A 174 -19.26 12.90 13.04
CA ILE A 174 -18.23 13.77 13.59
C ILE A 174 -18.09 14.97 12.65
N PRO A 175 -18.27 16.21 13.11
CA PRO A 175 -18.17 17.37 12.23
C PRO A 175 -16.77 17.57 11.68
N SER A 176 -16.67 18.14 10.50
CA SER A 176 -15.39 18.57 9.95
C SER A 176 -14.88 19.82 10.67
N PHE A 177 -13.58 20.09 10.58
CA PHE A 177 -12.92 21.21 11.24
C PHE A 177 -13.66 22.53 11.00
N ARG A 178 -13.92 23.26 12.07
CA ARG A 178 -14.67 24.53 12.13
C ARG A 178 -16.18 24.44 11.82
N ASN A 179 -16.74 23.25 11.59
CA ASN A 179 -18.17 23.08 11.30
C ASN A 179 -18.98 22.52 12.48
N GLY A 180 -18.35 22.13 13.56
CA GLY A 180 -19.07 21.64 14.72
C GLY A 180 -19.62 22.74 15.63
N SER A 181 -20.66 22.42 16.39
CA SER A 181 -21.25 23.32 17.39
C SER A 181 -20.27 23.57 18.56
N LYS A 182 -20.55 24.60 19.40
CA LYS A 182 -19.72 24.91 20.58
C LYS A 182 -19.70 23.79 21.63
N SER A 183 -20.70 22.92 21.63
CA SER A 183 -20.78 21.75 22.52
C SER A 183 -19.96 20.55 22.07
N GLU A 184 -19.59 20.49 20.79
CA GLU A 184 -18.78 19.39 20.26
C GLU A 184 -17.31 19.66 20.53
N THR A 185 -16.68 18.71 21.20
CA THR A 185 -15.26 18.79 21.62
C THR A 185 -14.31 18.14 20.64
N ARG A 186 -14.80 17.49 19.59
CA ARG A 186 -14.00 16.75 18.61
C ARG A 186 -14.48 17.04 17.21
N GLU A 187 -13.54 17.27 16.32
CA GLU A 187 -13.76 17.49 14.90
C GLU A 187 -12.73 16.72 14.08
N ILE A 188 -12.98 16.50 12.80
CA ILE A 188 -12.07 15.85 11.87
C ILE A 188 -11.54 16.88 10.87
N TYR A 189 -10.23 16.97 10.79
CA TYR A 189 -9.53 17.66 9.71
C TYR A 189 -9.04 16.64 8.69
N CYS A 190 -9.41 16.81 7.42
CA CYS A 190 -9.02 15.89 6.35
C CYS A 190 -7.98 16.55 5.45
N ILE A 191 -6.85 15.90 5.31
CA ILE A 191 -5.77 16.25 4.38
C ILE A 191 -5.96 15.43 3.13
N LYS A 192 -6.21 16.08 2.00
CA LYS A 192 -6.32 15.39 0.71
C LYS A 192 -5.80 16.27 -0.42
N PRO A 193 -4.99 15.72 -1.34
CA PRO A 193 -4.58 16.43 -2.54
C PRO A 193 -5.77 16.59 -3.49
N TYR A 194 -5.76 17.66 -4.29
CA TYR A 194 -6.73 17.82 -5.37
C TYR A 194 -6.48 16.80 -6.47
N ARG A 195 -7.54 16.11 -6.88
CA ARG A 195 -7.56 15.21 -8.05
C ARG A 195 -8.81 15.50 -8.87
N ALA A 196 -8.62 15.79 -10.15
CA ALA A 196 -9.73 16.07 -11.07
C ALA A 196 -10.71 14.88 -11.13
N GLY A 197 -12.02 15.18 -11.06
CA GLY A 197 -13.06 14.14 -11.05
C GLY A 197 -13.39 13.55 -9.68
N PHE A 198 -12.59 13.85 -8.63
CA PHE A 198 -12.76 13.31 -7.29
C PHE A 198 -13.05 14.44 -6.29
N TYR A 199 -14.30 14.54 -5.86
CA TYR A 199 -14.74 15.60 -4.96
C TYR A 199 -14.66 15.20 -3.47
N TYR A 200 -15.26 14.07 -3.10
CA TYR A 200 -15.34 13.62 -1.71
C TYR A 200 -14.05 13.01 -1.21
N TYR A 201 -13.41 12.23 -2.05
CA TYR A 201 -12.21 11.46 -1.74
C TYR A 201 -11.10 11.81 -2.73
N SER A 202 -9.87 11.47 -2.38
CA SER A 202 -8.73 11.56 -3.28
C SER A 202 -8.19 10.15 -3.54
N PRO A 203 -8.10 9.69 -4.79
CA PRO A 203 -7.43 8.44 -5.09
C PRO A 203 -5.95 8.56 -4.78
N VAL A 204 -5.30 7.42 -4.60
CA VAL A 204 -3.85 7.35 -4.39
C VAL A 204 -3.08 7.85 -5.61
N ASP A 205 -1.89 8.37 -5.41
CA ASP A 205 -1.02 8.84 -6.49
C ASP A 205 -0.55 7.68 -7.40
N TYR A 206 -0.44 6.48 -6.85
CA TYR A 206 -0.04 5.25 -7.53
C TYR A 206 -1.22 4.42 -8.08
N GLN A 207 -2.41 5.01 -8.24
CA GLN A 207 -3.61 4.34 -8.72
C GLN A 207 -3.39 3.52 -10.00
N GLY A 208 -2.58 4.03 -10.92
CA GLY A 208 -2.31 3.39 -12.20
C GLY A 208 -1.54 2.07 -12.12
N CYS A 209 -0.88 1.77 -10.99
CA CYS A 209 -0.12 0.54 -10.84
C CYS A 209 -0.82 -0.53 -9.98
N LEU A 210 -2.01 -0.28 -9.46
CA LEU A 210 -2.73 -1.24 -8.60
C LEU A 210 -3.00 -2.58 -9.29
N GLN A 211 -3.22 -2.59 -10.60
CA GLN A 211 -3.34 -3.84 -11.36
C GLN A 211 -2.07 -4.68 -11.33
N TYR A 212 -0.91 -4.01 -11.41
CA TYR A 212 0.38 -4.68 -11.32
C TYR A 212 0.68 -5.20 -9.92
N CYS A 213 0.15 -4.52 -8.87
CA CYS A 213 0.19 -5.05 -7.50
C CYS A 213 -0.60 -6.37 -7.39
N SER A 214 -1.80 -6.42 -7.99
CA SER A 214 -2.59 -7.66 -8.06
C SER A 214 -1.89 -8.73 -8.89
N LEU A 215 -1.27 -8.36 -10.01
CA LEU A 215 -0.53 -9.30 -10.86
C LEU A 215 0.67 -9.90 -10.12
N GLU A 216 1.43 -9.10 -9.37
CA GLU A 216 2.55 -9.58 -8.55
C GLU A 216 2.08 -10.62 -7.51
N GLU A 217 0.94 -10.37 -6.87
CA GLU A 217 0.32 -11.30 -5.92
C GLU A 217 -0.12 -12.59 -6.60
N GLU A 218 -0.82 -12.51 -7.75
CA GLU A 218 -1.30 -13.68 -8.48
C GLU A 218 -0.16 -14.54 -9.05
N VAL A 219 0.93 -13.92 -9.51
CA VAL A 219 2.15 -14.65 -9.91
C VAL A 219 2.72 -15.43 -8.73
N SER A 220 2.78 -14.82 -7.55
CA SER A 220 3.23 -15.49 -6.33
C SER A 220 2.31 -16.64 -5.93
N ASN A 221 0.99 -16.43 -5.96
CA ASN A 221 -0.02 -17.45 -5.68
C ASN A 221 0.08 -18.62 -6.67
N TYR A 222 0.29 -18.34 -7.95
CA TYR A 222 0.50 -19.37 -8.97
C TYR A 222 1.71 -20.24 -8.65
N HIS A 223 2.86 -19.64 -8.33
CA HIS A 223 4.06 -20.39 -7.95
C HIS A 223 3.85 -21.24 -6.70
N ILE A 224 3.22 -20.68 -5.67
CA ILE A 224 2.91 -21.41 -4.43
C ILE A 224 1.98 -22.60 -4.73
N ASN A 225 0.94 -22.37 -5.54
CA ASN A 225 0.00 -23.42 -5.91
C ASN A 225 0.67 -24.52 -6.75
N ASN A 226 1.57 -24.16 -7.67
CA ASN A 226 2.33 -25.14 -8.43
C ASN A 226 3.25 -25.99 -7.54
N ILE A 227 3.92 -25.36 -6.58
CA ILE A 227 4.78 -26.08 -5.62
C ILE A 227 3.94 -27.01 -4.74
N LYS A 228 2.81 -26.50 -4.20
CA LYS A 228 1.91 -27.29 -3.34
C LYS A 228 1.21 -28.45 -4.06
N ASN A 229 0.91 -28.26 -5.33
CA ASN A 229 0.18 -29.25 -6.15
C ASN A 229 1.11 -30.10 -7.01
N GLY A 230 2.45 -29.95 -6.84
CA GLY A 230 3.46 -30.74 -7.56
C GLY A 230 3.45 -30.48 -9.07
N LEU A 231 3.88 -29.29 -9.47
CA LEU A 231 4.24 -28.80 -10.82
C LEU A 231 3.44 -29.29 -12.05
N GLN A 232 2.63 -30.34 -11.97
CA GLN A 232 1.65 -30.82 -12.96
C GLN A 232 0.76 -31.91 -12.31
N PRO A 233 -0.47 -32.18 -12.82
CA PRO A 233 -1.19 -33.40 -12.48
C PRO A 233 -0.34 -34.57 -13.00
N SER A 234 0.37 -35.18 -12.07
CA SER A 234 1.54 -35.99 -12.40
C SER A 234 1.18 -37.34 -13.02
N LEU A 235 -0.07 -37.81 -12.89
CA LEU A 235 -0.49 -39.11 -13.33
C LEU A 235 -1.98 -39.16 -13.67
N LEU A 236 -2.26 -39.57 -14.90
CA LEU A 236 -3.59 -40.08 -15.29
C LEU A 236 -3.60 -41.59 -15.09
N LEU A 237 -4.40 -42.10 -14.18
CA LEU A 237 -4.61 -43.51 -13.97
C LEU A 237 -5.89 -43.92 -14.68
N ASN A 238 -5.75 -44.66 -15.78
CA ASN A 238 -6.85 -45.22 -16.50
C ASN A 238 -7.14 -46.67 -16.01
N PHE A 239 -8.36 -46.92 -15.52
CA PHE A 239 -8.85 -48.24 -15.21
C PHE A 239 -9.77 -48.70 -16.35
N ASN A 240 -9.31 -49.66 -17.16
CA ASN A 240 -9.97 -50.09 -18.40
C ASN A 240 -10.69 -51.44 -18.22
N ASN A 241 -11.09 -51.79 -16.98
CA ASN A 241 -11.72 -53.05 -16.62
C ASN A 241 -13.25 -52.92 -16.39
N GLY A 242 -13.89 -52.00 -17.06
CA GLY A 242 -15.29 -51.65 -16.86
C GLY A 242 -15.46 -50.56 -15.79
N ILE A 243 -16.64 -49.95 -15.79
CA ILE A 243 -16.98 -48.88 -14.84
C ILE A 243 -17.52 -49.56 -13.55
N PRO A 244 -16.77 -49.46 -12.41
CA PRO A 244 -17.24 -50.03 -11.15
C PRO A 244 -18.43 -49.27 -10.58
N THR A 245 -19.13 -49.85 -9.60
CA THR A 245 -20.17 -49.13 -8.85
C THR A 245 -19.54 -47.97 -8.04
N ASP A 246 -20.34 -46.95 -7.75
CA ASP A 246 -19.86 -45.71 -7.07
C ASP A 246 -19.16 -46.06 -5.75
N GLU A 247 -19.63 -47.07 -4.99
CA GLU A 247 -19.01 -47.52 -3.74
C GLU A 247 -17.58 -48.07 -3.96
N ILE A 248 -17.36 -48.78 -5.06
CA ILE A 248 -16.04 -49.33 -5.41
C ILE A 248 -15.11 -48.22 -5.92
N GLN A 249 -15.66 -47.27 -6.66
CA GLN A 249 -14.88 -46.09 -7.12
C GLN A 249 -14.37 -45.31 -5.91
N GLU A 250 -15.21 -44.97 -4.93
CA GLU A 250 -14.81 -44.30 -3.70
C GLU A 250 -13.76 -45.08 -2.90
N LEU A 251 -13.88 -46.41 -2.87
CA LEU A 251 -12.92 -47.26 -2.17
C LEU A 251 -11.55 -47.27 -2.88
N ILE A 252 -11.54 -47.29 -4.19
CA ILE A 252 -10.30 -47.20 -5.00
C ILE A 252 -9.65 -45.80 -4.80
N GLU A 253 -10.44 -44.74 -4.89
CA GLU A 253 -9.98 -43.37 -4.69
C GLU A 253 -9.35 -43.19 -3.31
N ARG A 254 -10.02 -43.67 -2.24
CA ARG A 254 -9.49 -43.62 -0.88
C ARG A 254 -8.18 -44.40 -0.73
N LYS A 255 -8.10 -45.63 -1.28
CA LYS A 255 -6.86 -46.43 -1.22
C LYS A 255 -5.70 -45.82 -1.97
N ILE A 256 -5.96 -45.16 -3.11
CA ILE A 256 -4.94 -44.47 -3.86
C ILE A 256 -4.50 -43.23 -3.08
N TYR A 257 -5.45 -42.47 -2.54
CA TYR A 257 -5.17 -41.31 -1.70
C TYR A 257 -4.31 -41.69 -0.49
N ASP A 258 -4.67 -42.70 0.27
CA ASP A 258 -3.94 -43.16 1.45
C ASP A 258 -2.53 -43.65 1.12
N LYS A 259 -2.34 -44.28 -0.05
CA LYS A 259 -1.05 -44.83 -0.47
C LYS A 259 -0.09 -43.79 -1.01
N PHE A 260 -0.61 -42.69 -1.58
CA PHE A 260 0.20 -41.66 -2.26
C PHE A 260 0.16 -40.28 -1.57
N SER A 261 -0.60 -40.10 -0.51
CA SER A 261 -0.74 -38.84 0.25
C SER A 261 0.36 -38.63 1.31
N GLY A 262 1.51 -39.25 1.19
CA GLY A 262 2.69 -38.92 2.01
C GLY A 262 3.19 -37.51 1.70
N SER A 263 3.70 -36.78 2.71
CA SER A 263 4.10 -35.38 2.68
C SER A 263 5.14 -34.96 1.61
N SER A 264 5.67 -35.91 0.85
CA SER A 264 6.62 -35.68 -0.27
C SER A 264 6.01 -35.91 -1.65
N ASN A 265 4.79 -36.46 -1.77
CA ASN A 265 4.20 -36.89 -3.05
C ASN A 265 2.76 -36.39 -3.23
N ALA A 266 2.49 -35.14 -2.94
CA ALA A 266 1.19 -34.52 -3.15
C ALA A 266 0.91 -34.20 -4.65
N GLY A 267 1.16 -35.16 -5.53
CA GLY A 267 0.72 -35.08 -6.93
C GLY A 267 -0.79 -35.36 -7.00
N ARG A 268 -1.54 -34.51 -7.69
CA ARG A 268 -2.95 -34.77 -7.97
C ARG A 268 -3.07 -35.87 -9.00
N PHE A 269 -3.80 -36.94 -8.66
CA PHE A 269 -4.16 -37.98 -9.58
C PHE A 269 -5.49 -37.65 -10.25
N ILE A 270 -5.59 -37.92 -11.54
CA ILE A 270 -6.88 -37.96 -12.23
C ILE A 270 -7.19 -39.44 -12.42
N LEU A 271 -8.31 -39.91 -11.85
CA LEU A 271 -8.79 -41.26 -12.05
C LEU A 271 -9.85 -41.26 -13.16
N ALA A 272 -9.66 -42.09 -14.14
CA ALA A 272 -10.63 -42.31 -15.21
C ALA A 272 -11.01 -43.81 -15.22
N PHE A 273 -12.30 -44.11 -15.08
CA PHE A 273 -12.85 -45.45 -15.22
C PHE A 273 -13.49 -45.58 -16.58
N ASN A 274 -12.95 -46.47 -17.42
CA ASN A 274 -13.37 -46.68 -18.78
C ASN A 274 -13.91 -48.06 -19.00
N GLU A 275 -14.85 -48.25 -19.93
CA GLU A 275 -15.39 -49.55 -20.26
C GLU A 275 -14.36 -50.48 -20.96
N SER A 276 -13.48 -49.89 -21.78
CA SER A 276 -12.45 -50.60 -22.49
C SER A 276 -11.26 -49.69 -22.79
N THR A 277 -10.20 -50.28 -23.33
CA THR A 277 -9.03 -49.54 -23.81
C THR A 277 -9.35 -48.59 -24.97
N GLU A 278 -10.40 -48.86 -25.74
CA GLU A 278 -10.80 -48.00 -26.87
C GLU A 278 -11.52 -46.72 -26.40
N THR A 279 -12.12 -46.72 -25.21
CA THR A 279 -12.81 -45.58 -24.58
C THR A 279 -11.92 -44.85 -23.58
N GLN A 280 -10.63 -45.12 -23.57
CA GLN A 280 -9.66 -44.58 -22.64
C GLN A 280 -9.63 -43.06 -22.69
N ALA A 281 -9.71 -42.43 -21.52
CA ALA A 281 -9.52 -41.01 -21.38
C ALA A 281 -8.05 -40.63 -21.74
N ASN A 282 -7.88 -39.77 -22.72
CA ASN A 282 -6.57 -39.25 -23.09
C ASN A 282 -6.47 -37.78 -22.62
N ILE A 283 -5.48 -37.47 -21.82
CA ILE A 283 -5.16 -36.09 -21.48
C ILE A 283 -3.97 -35.68 -22.33
N GLU A 284 -4.21 -34.83 -23.30
CA GLU A 284 -3.15 -34.12 -23.98
C GLU A 284 -2.71 -32.94 -23.09
N PRO A 285 -1.51 -32.97 -22.50
CA PRO A 285 -1.03 -31.84 -21.75
C PRO A 285 -0.84 -30.67 -22.73
N ILE A 286 -1.59 -29.60 -22.52
CA ILE A 286 -1.32 -28.33 -23.22
C ILE A 286 -0.04 -27.77 -22.59
N HIS A 287 1.10 -28.11 -23.18
CA HIS A 287 2.36 -27.48 -22.84
C HIS A 287 2.31 -26.03 -23.35
N LEU A 288 2.16 -25.07 -22.46
CA LEU A 288 2.48 -23.68 -22.76
C LEU A 288 4.01 -23.61 -22.93
N PRO A 289 4.53 -23.46 -24.14
CA PRO A 289 5.96 -23.33 -24.34
C PRO A 289 6.42 -22.09 -23.54
N ASP A 290 7.50 -22.22 -22.78
CA ASP A 290 8.15 -21.16 -22.02
C ASP A 290 7.29 -20.51 -20.90
N ALA A 291 6.40 -21.24 -20.25
CA ALA A 291 5.60 -20.74 -19.14
C ALA A 291 6.49 -20.06 -18.04
N HIS A 292 7.63 -20.64 -17.74
CA HIS A 292 8.57 -20.06 -16.76
C HIS A 292 9.13 -18.70 -17.21
N ALA A 293 9.47 -18.56 -18.50
CA ALA A 293 9.96 -17.29 -19.04
C ALA A 293 8.86 -16.22 -19.03
N GLN A 294 7.62 -16.60 -19.30
CA GLN A 294 6.48 -15.68 -19.25
C GLN A 294 6.21 -15.18 -17.81
N TYR A 295 6.27 -16.06 -16.80
CA TYR A 295 6.07 -15.64 -15.41
C TYR A 295 7.23 -14.80 -14.87
N ASP A 296 8.47 -15.09 -15.25
CA ASP A 296 9.63 -14.25 -14.90
C ASP A 296 9.51 -12.86 -15.55
N PHE A 297 9.05 -12.79 -16.79
CA PHE A 297 8.76 -11.53 -17.45
C PHE A 297 7.67 -10.73 -16.72
N LEU A 298 6.53 -11.36 -16.38
CA LEU A 298 5.43 -10.71 -15.67
C LEU A 298 5.85 -10.21 -14.28
N ALA A 299 6.65 -10.98 -13.55
CA ALA A 299 7.18 -10.57 -12.25
C ALA A 299 8.09 -9.34 -12.36
N LYS A 300 8.98 -9.30 -13.35
CA LYS A 300 9.86 -8.15 -13.61
C LYS A 300 9.07 -6.94 -14.07
N GLU A 301 8.15 -7.11 -15.00
CA GLU A 301 7.30 -6.04 -15.49
C GLU A 301 6.45 -5.45 -14.37
N SER A 302 5.82 -6.27 -13.54
CA SER A 302 5.03 -5.82 -12.39
C SER A 302 5.87 -4.94 -11.45
N ARG A 303 7.06 -5.41 -11.08
CA ARG A 303 7.98 -4.66 -10.23
C ARG A 303 8.33 -3.29 -10.82
N GLU A 304 8.68 -3.23 -12.11
CA GLU A 304 9.03 -1.98 -12.80
C GLU A 304 7.83 -1.02 -12.87
N LYS A 305 6.66 -1.52 -13.23
CA LYS A 305 5.44 -0.70 -13.34
C LYS A 305 4.97 -0.17 -11.99
N ILE A 306 5.11 -0.95 -10.91
CA ILE A 306 4.82 -0.51 -9.55
C ILE A 306 5.77 0.63 -9.15
N MET A 307 7.07 0.48 -9.39
CA MET A 307 8.04 1.55 -9.08
C MET A 307 7.78 2.83 -9.88
N ILE A 308 7.44 2.71 -11.17
CA ILE A 308 7.05 3.85 -12.02
C ILE A 308 5.77 4.50 -11.46
N GLY A 309 4.78 3.71 -11.08
CA GLY A 309 3.52 4.20 -10.51
C GLY A 309 3.71 5.00 -9.22
N HIS A 310 4.72 4.65 -8.42
CA HIS A 310 5.11 5.40 -7.22
C HIS A 310 6.04 6.58 -7.48
N GLY A 311 6.52 6.75 -8.73
CA GLY A 311 7.49 7.78 -9.08
C GLY A 311 8.90 7.52 -8.54
N VAL A 312 9.25 6.25 -8.30
CA VAL A 312 10.58 5.86 -7.80
C VAL A 312 11.60 6.07 -8.91
N VAL A 313 12.54 6.99 -8.69
CA VAL A 313 13.57 7.36 -9.67
C VAL A 313 14.65 6.29 -9.78
N SER A 314 15.03 5.69 -8.64
CA SER A 314 16.02 4.61 -8.60
C SER A 314 15.67 3.60 -7.50
N PRO A 315 15.68 2.27 -7.78
CA PRO A 315 15.42 1.22 -6.81
C PRO A 315 16.36 1.25 -5.60
N ILE A 316 17.59 1.73 -5.79
CA ILE A 316 18.62 1.81 -4.74
C ILE A 316 18.17 2.75 -3.61
N LEU A 317 17.42 3.81 -3.90
CA LEU A 317 16.86 4.72 -2.89
C LEU A 317 15.92 3.99 -1.91
N LEU A 318 15.31 2.89 -2.35
CA LEU A 318 14.49 2.01 -1.53
C LEU A 318 15.28 0.84 -0.91
N GLY A 319 16.60 0.80 -1.08
CA GLY A 319 17.46 -0.30 -0.63
C GLY A 319 17.31 -1.58 -1.47
N ILE A 320 16.79 -1.47 -2.69
CA ILE A 320 16.68 -2.57 -3.65
C ILE A 320 17.89 -2.53 -4.56
N LYS A 321 18.74 -3.59 -4.49
CA LYS A 321 19.92 -3.73 -5.34
C LYS A 321 19.49 -4.22 -6.72
N ASP A 322 19.82 -3.47 -7.76
CA ASP A 322 19.78 -3.96 -9.14
C ASP A 322 21.11 -4.63 -9.49
N ASN A 323 21.09 -5.62 -10.41
CA ASN A 323 22.26 -6.38 -10.83
C ASN A 323 23.30 -5.57 -11.67
N THR A 324 23.02 -4.32 -11.95
CA THR A 324 23.97 -3.39 -12.54
C THR A 324 24.97 -2.96 -11.44
N GLY A 325 26.21 -3.43 -11.55
CA GLY A 325 27.24 -3.37 -10.53
C GLY A 325 27.40 -2.00 -9.83
N PHE A 326 27.91 -2.06 -8.60
CA PHE A 326 28.25 -0.91 -7.74
C PHE A 326 29.44 -0.08 -8.28
N GLY A 327 29.64 0.01 -9.58
CA GLY A 327 30.70 0.80 -10.15
C GLY A 327 30.27 2.24 -10.43
N ASN A 328 30.82 3.20 -9.75
CA ASN A 328 30.82 4.62 -10.07
C ASN A 328 29.51 5.44 -9.89
N ASN A 329 28.56 5.02 -9.04
CA ASN A 329 27.20 5.59 -9.03
C ASN A 329 26.88 6.53 -7.85
N ALA A 330 27.85 7.07 -7.13
CA ALA A 330 27.56 8.01 -6.02
C ALA A 330 26.90 9.30 -6.55
N GLU A 331 27.36 9.83 -7.68
CA GLU A 331 26.81 11.04 -8.30
C GLU A 331 25.42 10.79 -8.92
N GLU A 332 25.23 9.62 -9.55
CA GLU A 332 23.91 9.20 -10.05
C GLU A 332 22.91 9.04 -8.91
N LEU A 333 23.32 8.40 -7.82
CA LEU A 333 22.48 8.22 -6.64
C LEU A 333 22.13 9.56 -5.98
N ARG A 334 23.08 10.49 -5.92
CA ARG A 334 22.85 11.86 -5.43
C ARG A 334 21.82 12.58 -6.30
N THR A 335 22.00 12.53 -7.61
CA THR A 335 21.06 13.15 -8.56
C THR A 335 19.67 12.53 -8.47
N ALA A 336 19.59 11.19 -8.37
CA ALA A 336 18.34 10.48 -8.20
C ALA A 336 17.65 10.84 -6.87
N SER A 337 18.41 11.00 -5.79
CA SER A 337 17.88 11.42 -4.48
C SER A 337 17.29 12.82 -4.54
N ILE A 338 17.99 13.79 -5.14
CA ILE A 338 17.50 15.17 -5.30
C ILE A 338 16.23 15.19 -6.18
N LEU A 339 16.21 14.42 -7.25
CA LEU A 339 15.05 14.35 -8.14
C LEU A 339 13.84 13.73 -7.42
N MET A 340 14.05 12.63 -6.69
CA MET A 340 13.02 11.99 -5.88
C MET A 340 12.45 12.93 -4.81
N ASP A 341 13.33 13.68 -4.12
CA ASP A 341 12.93 14.67 -3.13
C ASP A 341 12.03 15.73 -3.75
N ASN A 342 12.46 16.34 -4.86
CA ASN A 342 11.73 17.43 -5.48
C ASN A 342 10.39 17.02 -6.11
N ILE A 343 10.32 15.84 -6.74
CA ILE A 343 9.14 15.43 -7.52
C ILE A 343 8.14 14.66 -6.68
N VAL A 344 8.62 13.81 -5.75
CA VAL A 344 7.76 12.91 -4.99
C VAL A 344 7.60 13.37 -3.54
N ILE A 345 8.69 13.66 -2.83
CA ILE A 345 8.64 13.86 -1.38
C ILE A 345 8.12 15.25 -1.01
N ARG A 346 8.69 16.31 -1.57
CA ARG A 346 8.31 17.70 -1.25
C ARG A 346 6.84 18.04 -1.47
N PRO A 347 6.16 17.58 -2.52
CA PRO A 347 4.72 17.81 -2.68
C PRO A 347 3.89 17.29 -1.50
N PHE A 348 4.23 16.11 -0.95
CA PHE A 348 3.58 15.58 0.25
C PHE A 348 3.92 16.39 1.49
N GLN A 349 5.19 16.76 1.66
CA GLN A 349 5.62 17.58 2.79
C GLN A 349 4.93 18.95 2.80
N THR A 350 4.83 19.61 1.64
CA THR A 350 4.14 20.89 1.51
C THR A 350 2.67 20.77 1.93
N LEU A 351 1.97 19.75 1.43
CA LEU A 351 0.57 19.51 1.80
C LEU A 351 0.37 19.29 3.30
N LEU A 352 1.28 18.55 3.95
CA LEU A 352 1.27 18.31 5.39
C LEU A 352 1.59 19.59 6.19
N ILE A 353 2.61 20.34 5.76
CA ILE A 353 3.02 21.60 6.40
C ILE A 353 1.89 22.62 6.37
N ASP A 354 1.21 22.77 5.22
CA ASP A 354 0.08 23.69 5.09
C ASP A 354 -1.06 23.30 6.03
N ALA A 355 -1.38 22.00 6.12
CA ALA A 355 -2.39 21.50 7.05
C ALA A 355 -2.00 21.73 8.51
N PHE A 356 -0.75 21.47 8.89
CA PHE A 356 -0.28 21.73 10.24
C PHE A 356 -0.22 23.22 10.58
N LYS A 357 0.21 24.08 9.66
CA LYS A 357 0.18 25.55 9.83
C LYS A 357 -1.26 26.04 10.06
N GLU A 358 -2.23 25.53 9.30
CA GLU A 358 -3.64 25.89 9.50
C GLU A 358 -4.16 25.48 10.89
N LEU A 359 -3.88 24.24 11.33
CA LEU A 359 -4.31 23.75 12.64
C LEU A 359 -3.61 24.50 13.79
N LEU A 360 -2.33 24.76 13.69
CA LEU A 360 -1.55 25.48 14.71
C LEU A 360 -1.94 26.95 14.80
N SER A 361 -2.29 27.58 13.66
CA SER A 361 -2.75 28.97 13.63
C SER A 361 -4.00 29.22 14.47
N PHE A 362 -4.85 28.18 14.66
CA PHE A 362 -6.04 28.26 15.52
C PHE A 362 -5.66 28.57 16.98
N ASN A 363 -4.51 28.09 17.44
CA ASN A 363 -3.96 28.39 18.77
C ASN A 363 -3.01 29.59 18.77
N GLY A 364 -2.91 30.34 17.68
CA GLY A 364 -1.96 31.46 17.55
C GLY A 364 -0.50 31.04 17.48
N ILE A 365 -0.21 29.81 17.06
CA ILE A 365 1.14 29.27 16.86
C ILE A 365 1.53 29.49 15.40
N PHE A 366 2.52 30.32 15.16
CA PHE A 366 3.04 30.66 13.83
C PHE A 366 4.53 30.34 13.77
N LEU A 367 4.84 29.24 13.09
CA LEU A 367 6.19 28.68 12.93
C LEU A 367 6.48 28.39 11.47
N ASP A 368 7.72 28.51 11.07
CA ASP A 368 8.20 28.09 9.77
C ASP A 368 8.61 26.63 9.80
N LEU A 369 7.61 25.77 9.55
CA LEU A 369 7.71 24.32 9.64
C LEU A 369 8.43 23.74 8.42
N TYR A 370 9.24 22.72 8.68
CA TYR A 370 9.83 21.87 7.65
C TYR A 370 10.02 20.44 8.18
N PHE A 371 10.19 19.47 7.29
CA PHE A 371 10.61 18.13 7.64
C PHE A 371 12.11 17.99 7.46
N THR A 372 12.79 17.47 8.46
CA THR A 372 14.23 17.20 8.37
C THR A 372 14.45 15.98 7.47
N THR A 373 15.13 16.16 6.33
CA THR A 373 15.31 15.11 5.33
C THR A 373 16.25 14.01 5.79
N LEU A 374 16.05 12.78 5.25
CA LEU A 374 17.00 11.68 5.37
C LEU A 374 18.04 11.82 4.25
N GLN A 375 19.21 12.33 4.58
CA GLN A 375 20.35 12.29 3.65
C GLN A 375 21.22 11.07 3.95
N PRO A 376 21.74 10.36 2.91
CA PRO A 376 22.75 9.34 3.11
C PRO A 376 23.99 9.96 3.77
N ILE A 377 24.50 9.32 4.81
CA ILE A 377 25.64 9.80 5.62
C ILE A 377 26.88 10.06 4.74
N GLU A 378 27.10 9.27 3.70
CA GLU A 378 28.20 9.42 2.75
C GLU A 378 28.18 10.73 1.97
N PHE A 379 27.02 11.34 1.76
CA PHE A 379 26.93 12.66 1.10
C PHE A 379 27.35 13.82 2.02
N THR A 380 27.35 13.58 3.31
CA THR A 380 27.79 14.57 4.31
C THR A 380 29.29 14.51 4.57
N GLU A 381 29.94 13.36 4.34
CA GLU A 381 31.37 13.17 4.61
C GLU A 381 32.27 13.49 3.39
N LEU A 382 31.76 13.36 2.16
CA LEU A 382 32.54 13.54 0.93
C LEU A 382 32.69 15.01 0.48
N GLU A 383 31.83 15.91 0.92
CA GLU A 383 32.07 17.34 0.79
C GLU A 383 32.52 17.86 2.15
N ASN A 384 33.72 18.38 2.25
CA ASN A 384 34.16 19.20 3.38
C ASN A 384 33.21 20.40 3.47
N ILE A 385 32.06 20.22 4.07
CA ILE A 385 31.07 21.25 4.33
C ILE A 385 31.60 22.06 5.50
N SER A 386 32.56 22.92 5.20
CA SER A 386 33.21 23.78 6.17
C SER A 386 32.37 24.98 6.55
N THR A 387 31.19 25.17 5.93
CA THR A 387 30.36 26.34 6.21
C THR A 387 29.03 25.89 6.85
N LYS A 388 28.78 26.44 8.02
CA LYS A 388 27.55 26.31 8.81
C LYS A 388 26.28 26.54 7.94
N VAL A 389 26.31 27.50 7.04
CA VAL A 389 25.23 27.87 6.13
C VAL A 389 24.85 26.72 5.20
N LYS A 390 25.85 26.03 4.63
CA LYS A 390 25.63 24.92 3.69
C LYS A 390 24.98 23.71 4.40
N ARG A 391 25.36 23.45 5.63
CA ARG A 391 24.75 22.40 6.45
C ARG A 391 23.32 22.76 6.88
N GLU A 392 23.07 24.03 7.20
CA GLU A 392 21.75 24.54 7.53
C GLU A 392 20.79 24.49 6.32
N GLU A 393 21.30 24.79 5.11
CA GLU A 393 20.53 24.67 3.86
C GLU A 393 20.19 23.22 3.52
N GLU A 394 21.14 22.28 3.72
CA GLU A 394 20.96 20.88 3.36
C GLU A 394 20.15 20.09 4.38
N THR A 395 20.31 20.37 5.68
CA THR A 395 19.62 19.66 6.75
C THR A 395 18.35 20.35 7.25
N GLY A 396 18.21 21.66 6.96
CA GLY A 396 17.15 22.50 7.52
C GLY A 396 17.29 22.77 9.02
N GLU A 397 18.37 22.31 9.66
CA GLU A 397 18.64 22.52 11.08
C GLU A 397 19.52 23.77 11.27
N LYS A 398 19.03 24.78 12.00
CA LYS A 398 19.87 25.92 12.44
C LYS A 398 20.80 25.47 13.56
N LEU A 399 22.11 25.56 13.33
CA LEU A 399 23.12 25.30 14.35
C LEU A 399 23.23 26.51 15.28
N SER A 400 23.13 26.32 16.61
CA SER A 400 23.29 27.40 17.59
C SER A 400 24.70 28.01 17.49
N SER A 401 24.79 29.33 17.69
CA SER A 401 26.00 30.12 17.50
C SER A 401 27.14 29.89 18.51
N ASP A 402 26.91 29.04 19.53
CA ASP A 402 27.82 28.91 20.66
C ASP A 402 28.45 27.54 20.75
N LYS A 403 29.31 27.16 19.81
CA LYS A 403 30.44 26.23 19.97
C LYS A 403 30.97 25.84 18.60
N VAL A 404 31.73 26.69 17.99
CA VAL A 404 32.73 26.25 17.01
C VAL A 404 34.03 26.87 17.47
N GLU A 405 34.80 26.11 18.27
CA GLU A 405 36.23 26.29 18.33
C GLU A 405 36.75 25.90 16.95
N ASP A 406 37.43 26.84 16.30
CA ASP A 406 38.14 26.60 15.04
C ASP A 406 39.18 25.53 15.26
N ILE A 407 38.89 24.32 14.77
CA ILE A 407 39.91 23.28 14.61
C ILE A 407 40.64 23.65 13.33
N GLU A 408 41.71 24.46 13.49
CA GLU A 408 42.75 24.56 12.49
C GLU A 408 43.39 23.17 12.34
N VAL A 409 43.05 22.49 11.25
CA VAL A 409 43.76 21.26 10.85
C VAL A 409 45.02 21.73 10.13
N ASP A 410 46.15 21.71 10.83
CA ASP A 410 47.48 21.81 10.21
C ASP A 410 47.62 20.65 9.21
N ALA A 411 47.45 20.95 7.94
CA ALA A 411 47.77 20.04 6.86
C ALA A 411 49.28 20.03 6.67
N GLU A 412 49.99 19.15 7.39
CA GLU A 412 51.35 18.79 7.02
C GLU A 412 51.32 18.08 5.66
N ILE A 413 51.84 18.83 4.66
CA ILE A 413 52.09 18.28 3.33
C ILE A 413 53.26 17.31 3.44
N VAL A 414 52.96 16.00 3.47
CA VAL A 414 53.98 14.97 3.31
C VAL A 414 54.31 14.85 1.82
N GLU A 415 55.46 15.39 1.41
CA GLU A 415 56.02 15.17 0.07
C GLU A 415 56.28 13.67 -0.15
N PRO A 416 55.99 13.12 -1.32
CA PRO A 416 56.32 11.71 -1.61
C PRO A 416 57.83 11.55 -1.83
N THR A 417 58.47 10.74 -0.99
CA THR A 417 59.87 10.29 -1.17
C THR A 417 59.94 9.42 -2.42
N GLU A 418 60.72 9.88 -3.41
CA GLU A 418 61.20 9.07 -4.55
C GLU A 418 62.07 7.92 -4.07
N ASN A 419 61.60 6.69 -4.21
CA ASN A 419 62.45 5.51 -4.14
C ASN A 419 63.19 5.32 -5.47
N LYS A 420 64.49 5.58 -5.44
CA LYS A 420 65.42 5.07 -6.44
C LYS A 420 65.69 3.60 -6.15
N GLU A 421 65.21 2.71 -6.97
CA GLU A 421 65.71 1.35 -7.05
C GLU A 421 66.94 1.35 -7.96
N GLU A 422 68.11 1.05 -7.35
CA GLU A 422 69.33 0.68 -8.04
C GLU A 422 69.20 -0.68 -8.70
N GLN A 423 69.51 -0.70 -10.00
CA GLN A 423 69.84 -1.92 -10.72
C GLN A 423 71.23 -2.37 -10.30
N GLU A 424 71.43 -3.62 -9.88
CA GLU A 424 72.66 -4.39 -10.10
C GLU A 424 72.38 -5.91 -10.05
N VAL A 425 72.82 -6.53 -11.18
CA VAL A 425 73.21 -7.91 -11.50
C VAL A 425 72.10 -8.94 -11.72
#